data_e4c0b5b166d8ef55f617cb9efba4e915
#
_entry.id   e4c0b5b166d8ef55f617cb9efba4e915
#
_cell.length_a   1.000
_cell.length_b   1.000
_cell.length_c   1.000
_cell.angle_alpha   90.00
_cell.angle_beta   90.00
_cell.angle_gamma   90.00
#
_symmetry.space_group_name_H-M   'P 1'
#
loop_
_entity.id
_entity.type
_entity.pdbx_description
1 polymer ?
#
loop_
_entity_poly.entity_id
_entity_poly.type
_entity_poly.pdbx_seq_one_letter_code
_entity_poly.pdbx_strand_id
1 'polypeptide(L)'
;MRAADVSDWGTLVFEIMSQQTPIARVQPIWLEWMQRWPTPEDVAAASSADIIVAWANLGYPSRALRLKACAATIVEKHGGEVPLTLKDLTLLPGVGNYTASALLAFRHGIRVPVLDTNVRRVLVRFLDGREFPPHTTPSKAETMRADALLPEDGHHAARVSLALMEFGALVCTQLSPSCNECAIHTHCAWALAGHPKDEKRPTPQPYAGTDRQARGRIMKALRTAHFEGTDGLTKRKVLDAARIDGGDRYQPTRVYRALLKDGMIVFNEDTQRVTLPH
;
A
#
# COMPACT_ATOMS: atom_id res chain seq x y z
N MET A 1 -1.40 16.34 2.73
CA MET A 1 -0.11 16.32 2.04
C MET A 1 -0.29 16.43 0.52
N ARG A 2 -0.96 17.46 0.08
CA ARG A 2 -1.17 17.84 -1.32
C ARG A 2 -0.57 19.22 -1.57
N ALA A 3 0.54 19.50 -0.86
CA ALA A 3 1.25 20.74 -0.99
C ALA A 3 1.90 20.84 -2.38
N ALA A 4 1.84 22.02 -2.98
CA ALA A 4 2.45 22.32 -4.28
C ALA A 4 3.95 21.98 -4.35
N ASP A 5 4.60 21.89 -3.20
CA ASP A 5 6.06 21.72 -3.07
C ASP A 5 6.54 20.26 -3.03
N VAL A 6 5.64 19.26 -3.09
CA VAL A 6 6.04 17.85 -3.10
C VAL A 6 6.31 17.41 -4.55
N SER A 7 7.46 16.78 -4.81
CA SER A 7 7.79 16.23 -6.14
C SER A 7 6.89 15.05 -6.52
N ASP A 8 6.85 14.69 -7.81
CA ASP A 8 6.14 13.49 -8.30
C ASP A 8 6.70 12.22 -7.66
N TRP A 9 8.03 12.15 -7.50
CA TRP A 9 8.68 11.08 -6.75
C TRP A 9 8.20 11.01 -5.30
N GLY A 10 8.20 12.13 -4.58
CA GLY A 10 7.72 12.19 -3.22
C GLY A 10 6.26 11.75 -3.07
N THR A 11 5.42 12.13 -4.03
CA THR A 11 4.01 11.70 -4.09
C THR A 11 3.91 10.20 -4.33
N LEU A 12 4.68 9.65 -5.27
CA LEU A 12 4.70 8.22 -5.57
C LEU A 12 5.17 7.38 -4.36
N VAL A 13 6.22 7.82 -3.67
CA VAL A 13 6.70 7.18 -2.43
C VAL A 13 5.60 7.18 -1.38
N PHE A 14 4.92 8.31 -1.18
CA PHE A 14 3.82 8.42 -0.21
C PHE A 14 2.67 7.46 -0.53
N GLU A 15 2.24 7.40 -1.78
CA GLU A 15 1.17 6.51 -2.22
C GLU A 15 1.54 5.03 -2.01
N ILE A 16 2.77 4.63 -2.32
CA ILE A 16 3.25 3.26 -2.08
C ILE A 16 3.33 2.95 -0.58
N MET A 17 3.81 3.88 0.25
CA MET A 17 3.85 3.72 1.71
C MET A 17 2.46 3.62 2.32
N SER A 18 1.47 4.33 1.75
CA SER A 18 0.09 4.38 2.23
C SER A 18 -0.74 3.15 1.86
N GLN A 19 -0.25 2.27 0.98
CA GLN A 19 -0.94 1.02 0.65
C GLN A 19 -1.21 0.19 1.92
N GLN A 20 -2.48 0.07 2.33
CA GLN A 20 -2.92 -0.64 3.54
C GLN A 20 -2.24 -0.17 4.85
N THR A 21 -1.76 1.06 4.90
CA THR A 21 -1.11 1.65 6.08
C THR A 21 -1.74 3.00 6.39
N PRO A 22 -2.17 3.26 7.65
CA PRO A 22 -2.75 4.54 8.04
C PRO A 22 -1.78 5.71 7.83
N ILE A 23 -2.29 6.83 7.31
CA ILE A 23 -1.51 8.04 6.98
C ILE A 23 -0.70 8.55 8.18
N ALA A 24 -1.28 8.54 9.38
CA ALA A 24 -0.59 8.97 10.60
C ALA A 24 0.70 8.18 10.89
N ARG A 25 0.79 6.93 10.43
CA ARG A 25 2.01 6.11 10.53
C ARG A 25 2.97 6.37 9.38
N VAL A 26 2.46 6.67 8.20
CA VAL A 26 3.26 6.90 6.98
C VAL A 26 3.98 8.24 7.04
N GLN A 27 3.29 9.29 7.44
CA GLN A 27 3.77 10.66 7.33
C GLN A 27 5.16 10.90 7.96
N PRO A 28 5.45 10.51 9.23
CA PRO A 28 6.76 10.75 9.82
C PRO A 28 7.88 10.00 9.06
N ILE A 29 7.65 8.74 8.67
CA ILE A 29 8.63 7.93 7.95
C ILE A 29 8.87 8.49 6.54
N TRP A 30 7.82 8.94 5.87
CA TRP A 30 7.94 9.56 4.55
C TRP A 30 8.74 10.87 4.61
N LEU A 31 8.58 11.70 5.64
CA LEU A 31 9.37 12.91 5.82
C LEU A 31 10.86 12.59 5.98
N GLU A 32 11.21 11.58 6.78
CA GLU A 32 12.59 11.10 6.93
C GLU A 32 13.16 10.58 5.60
N TRP A 33 12.34 9.86 4.81
CA TRP A 33 12.74 9.35 3.51
C TRP A 33 13.01 10.48 2.52
N MET A 34 12.16 11.50 2.48
CA MET A 34 12.35 12.65 1.56
C MET A 34 13.55 13.51 1.93
N GLN A 35 13.97 13.51 3.18
CA GLN A 35 15.23 14.14 3.60
C GLN A 35 16.46 13.29 3.21
N ARG A 36 16.37 11.98 3.38
CA ARG A 36 17.49 11.06 3.12
C ARG A 36 17.63 10.70 1.65
N TRP A 37 16.54 10.56 0.93
CA TRP A 37 16.47 10.09 -0.45
C TRP A 37 15.45 10.91 -1.25
N PRO A 38 15.76 12.16 -1.55
CA PRO A 38 14.83 13.07 -2.26
C PRO A 38 14.54 12.68 -3.69
N THR A 39 15.37 11.83 -4.33
CA THR A 39 15.25 11.45 -5.74
C THR A 39 15.17 9.93 -5.96
N PRO A 40 14.70 9.46 -7.12
CA PRO A 40 14.76 8.03 -7.47
C PRO A 40 16.19 7.47 -7.48
N GLU A 41 17.18 8.25 -7.91
CA GLU A 41 18.59 7.85 -7.94
C GLU A 41 19.11 7.51 -6.55
N ASP A 42 18.76 8.30 -5.55
CA ASP A 42 19.17 8.07 -4.17
C ASP A 42 18.65 6.75 -3.63
N VAL A 43 17.36 6.43 -3.88
CA VAL A 43 16.75 5.16 -3.47
C VAL A 43 17.32 3.99 -4.27
N ALA A 44 17.56 4.16 -5.56
CA ALA A 44 18.15 3.12 -6.41
C ALA A 44 19.56 2.75 -5.95
N ALA A 45 20.37 3.75 -5.55
CA ALA A 45 21.73 3.58 -5.08
C ALA A 45 21.84 3.05 -3.64
N ALA A 46 20.81 3.25 -2.80
CA ALA A 46 20.81 2.82 -1.41
C ALA A 46 20.87 1.28 -1.29
N SER A 47 21.47 0.76 -0.22
CA SER A 47 21.47 -0.68 0.06
C SER A 47 20.05 -1.18 0.35
N SER A 48 19.75 -2.42 0.00
CA SER A 48 18.44 -3.02 0.32
C SER A 48 18.21 -3.10 1.85
N ALA A 49 19.28 -3.28 2.62
CA ALA A 49 19.23 -3.27 4.08
C ALA A 49 18.80 -1.90 4.62
N ASP A 50 19.41 -0.81 4.14
CA ASP A 50 19.04 0.55 4.55
C ASP A 50 17.58 0.87 4.24
N ILE A 51 17.13 0.49 3.04
CA ILE A 51 15.75 0.67 2.60
C ILE A 51 14.77 -0.08 3.52
N ILE A 52 15.08 -1.34 3.90
CA ILE A 52 14.25 -2.14 4.83
C ILE A 52 14.29 -1.54 6.25
N VAL A 53 15.44 -1.06 6.70
CA VAL A 53 15.58 -0.42 8.03
C VAL A 53 14.74 0.84 8.08
N ALA A 54 14.89 1.72 7.11
CA ALA A 54 14.14 2.98 7.03
C ALA A 54 12.63 2.79 6.76
N TRP A 55 12.20 1.63 6.23
CA TRP A 55 10.78 1.27 6.13
C TRP A 55 10.12 1.08 7.50
N ALA A 56 10.92 0.88 8.53
CA ALA A 56 10.52 0.80 9.93
C ALA A 56 9.32 -0.15 10.17
N ASN A 57 8.24 0.39 10.75
CA ASN A 57 7.05 -0.38 11.15
C ASN A 57 5.85 -0.22 10.20
N LEU A 58 6.06 0.24 8.95
CA LEU A 58 4.98 0.40 7.97
C LEU A 58 4.27 -0.93 7.62
N GLY A 59 4.92 -2.05 7.91
CA GLY A 59 4.41 -3.39 7.56
C GLY A 59 4.63 -3.74 6.09
N TYR A 60 4.42 -5.02 5.75
CA TYR A 60 4.63 -5.53 4.39
C TYR A 60 5.98 -5.07 3.79
N PRO A 61 7.13 -5.43 4.39
CA PRO A 61 8.43 -4.87 4.02
C PRO A 61 8.86 -5.18 2.58
N SER A 62 8.23 -6.15 1.90
CA SER A 62 8.41 -6.37 0.45
C SER A 62 8.03 -5.16 -0.41
N ARG A 63 7.19 -4.23 0.10
CA ARG A 63 6.91 -2.97 -0.58
C ARG A 63 8.14 -2.06 -0.64
N ALA A 64 8.97 -2.08 0.40
CA ALA A 64 10.22 -1.34 0.43
C ALA A 64 11.15 -1.75 -0.71
N LEU A 65 11.35 -3.05 -0.91
CA LEU A 65 12.16 -3.58 -2.01
C LEU A 65 11.53 -3.32 -3.39
N ARG A 66 10.19 -3.38 -3.49
CA ARG A 66 9.49 -2.99 -4.72
C ARG A 66 9.65 -1.51 -5.03
N LEU A 67 9.65 -0.64 -4.01
CA LEU A 67 9.89 0.79 -4.18
C LEU A 67 11.33 1.05 -4.64
N LYS A 68 12.32 0.31 -4.10
CA LYS A 68 13.70 0.36 -4.60
C LYS A 68 13.78 -0.08 -6.08
N ALA A 69 13.13 -1.17 -6.44
CA ALA A 69 13.07 -1.63 -7.82
C ALA A 69 12.32 -0.62 -8.73
N CYS A 70 11.28 0.03 -8.22
CA CYS A 70 10.58 1.11 -8.90
C CYS A 70 11.53 2.28 -9.20
N ALA A 71 12.27 2.73 -8.19
CA ALA A 71 13.27 3.79 -8.33
C ALA A 71 14.34 3.43 -9.39
N ALA A 72 14.90 2.23 -9.33
CA ALA A 72 15.86 1.76 -10.32
C ALA A 72 15.26 1.73 -11.74
N THR A 73 14.00 1.30 -11.89
CA THR A 73 13.31 1.31 -13.19
C THR A 73 13.09 2.74 -13.72
N ILE A 74 12.74 3.69 -12.84
CA ILE A 74 12.58 5.10 -13.21
C ILE A 74 13.92 5.66 -13.71
N VAL A 75 15.01 5.41 -13.00
CA VAL A 75 16.36 5.85 -13.42
C VAL A 75 16.74 5.22 -14.76
N GLU A 76 16.61 3.92 -14.90
CA GLU A 76 17.07 3.18 -16.08
C GLU A 76 16.25 3.49 -17.34
N LYS A 77 14.91 3.57 -17.21
CA LYS A 77 14.00 3.64 -18.36
C LYS A 77 13.38 5.01 -18.59
N HIS A 78 13.42 5.88 -17.59
CA HIS A 78 12.78 7.20 -17.65
C HIS A 78 13.72 8.34 -17.26
N GLY A 79 15.05 8.09 -17.21
CA GLY A 79 16.07 9.13 -16.97
C GLY A 79 15.95 9.82 -15.62
N GLY A 80 15.42 9.14 -14.58
CA GLY A 80 15.20 9.72 -13.26
C GLY A 80 13.85 10.43 -13.09
N GLU A 81 13.08 10.62 -14.15
CA GLU A 81 11.79 11.32 -14.12
C GLU A 81 10.63 10.33 -13.97
N VAL A 82 9.69 10.63 -13.07
CA VAL A 82 8.48 9.81 -12.89
C VAL A 82 7.61 9.93 -14.15
N PRO A 83 7.28 8.83 -14.84
CA PRO A 83 6.47 8.92 -16.06
C PRO A 83 5.04 9.40 -15.75
N LEU A 84 4.44 10.15 -16.69
CA LEU A 84 3.13 10.77 -16.54
C LEU A 84 2.05 10.13 -17.43
N THR A 85 2.20 8.86 -17.78
CA THR A 85 1.13 8.09 -18.44
C THR A 85 0.68 6.92 -17.58
N LEU A 86 -0.61 6.58 -17.62
CA LEU A 86 -1.14 5.44 -16.87
C LEU A 86 -0.43 4.13 -17.26
N LYS A 87 -0.12 3.99 -18.55
CA LYS A 87 0.56 2.82 -19.10
C LYS A 87 1.95 2.65 -18.48
N ASP A 88 2.78 3.68 -18.53
CA ASP A 88 4.17 3.60 -18.05
C ASP A 88 4.23 3.50 -16.53
N LEU A 89 3.37 4.23 -15.81
CA LEU A 89 3.26 4.11 -14.35
C LEU A 89 2.91 2.70 -13.91
N THR A 90 1.97 2.04 -14.57
CA THR A 90 1.55 0.68 -14.19
C THR A 90 2.58 -0.40 -14.52
N LEU A 91 3.60 -0.10 -15.33
CA LEU A 91 4.75 -0.97 -15.57
C LEU A 91 5.81 -0.88 -14.46
N LEU A 92 5.75 0.15 -13.60
CA LEU A 92 6.70 0.32 -12.51
C LEU A 92 6.43 -0.72 -11.39
N PRO A 93 7.48 -1.34 -10.83
CA PRO A 93 7.35 -2.28 -9.72
C PRO A 93 6.60 -1.68 -8.51
N GLY A 94 5.53 -2.33 -8.07
CA GLY A 94 4.74 -1.87 -6.91
C GLY A 94 3.71 -0.80 -7.19
N VAL A 95 3.61 -0.31 -8.42
CA VAL A 95 2.62 0.69 -8.87
C VAL A 95 1.45 -0.03 -9.54
N GLY A 96 0.30 -0.03 -8.90
CA GLY A 96 -0.95 -0.51 -9.46
C GLY A 96 -1.80 0.62 -10.05
N ASN A 97 -2.92 0.26 -10.69
CA ASN A 97 -3.85 1.23 -11.28
C ASN A 97 -4.26 2.35 -10.32
N TYR A 98 -4.56 2.02 -9.05
CA TYR A 98 -4.91 3.04 -8.05
C TYR A 98 -3.77 4.05 -7.85
N THR A 99 -2.54 3.58 -7.56
CA THR A 99 -1.38 4.46 -7.31
C THR A 99 -1.07 5.32 -8.53
N ALA A 100 -1.10 4.74 -9.72
CA ALA A 100 -0.91 5.47 -10.98
C ALA A 100 -2.00 6.53 -11.20
N SER A 101 -3.27 6.17 -11.05
CA SER A 101 -4.39 7.10 -11.20
C SER A 101 -4.37 8.21 -10.15
N ALA A 102 -4.02 7.89 -8.89
CA ALA A 102 -3.92 8.87 -7.81
C ALA A 102 -2.84 9.93 -8.11
N LEU A 103 -1.66 9.51 -8.56
CA LEU A 103 -0.61 10.45 -8.97
C LEU A 103 -1.09 11.36 -10.12
N LEU A 104 -1.61 10.78 -11.20
CA LEU A 104 -2.06 11.52 -12.37
C LEU A 104 -3.19 12.50 -12.05
N ALA A 105 -4.22 12.03 -11.31
CA ALA A 105 -5.37 12.86 -10.99
C ALA A 105 -5.01 13.95 -9.97
N PHE A 106 -4.41 13.57 -8.84
CA PHE A 106 -4.26 14.47 -7.70
C PHE A 106 -3.08 15.41 -7.81
N ARG A 107 -2.06 15.03 -8.59
CA ARG A 107 -0.87 15.85 -8.78
C ARG A 107 -0.94 16.66 -10.07
N HIS A 108 -1.42 16.05 -11.15
CA HIS A 108 -1.39 16.65 -12.48
C HIS A 108 -2.77 17.07 -13.02
N GLY A 109 -3.85 16.80 -12.28
CA GLY A 109 -5.20 17.11 -12.77
C GLY A 109 -5.57 16.37 -14.06
N ILE A 110 -4.94 15.21 -14.30
CA ILE A 110 -5.27 14.38 -15.46
C ILE A 110 -6.57 13.64 -15.16
N ARG A 111 -7.52 13.69 -16.09
CA ARG A 111 -8.82 13.03 -15.96
C ARG A 111 -8.64 11.52 -16.07
N VAL A 112 -8.63 10.85 -14.92
CA VAL A 112 -8.60 9.37 -14.78
C VAL A 112 -9.43 8.96 -13.55
N PRO A 113 -10.13 7.82 -13.56
CA PRO A 113 -10.85 7.33 -12.40
C PRO A 113 -9.90 6.83 -11.32
N VAL A 114 -10.11 7.29 -10.07
CA VAL A 114 -9.35 6.84 -8.90
C VAL A 114 -10.25 5.97 -8.04
N LEU A 115 -10.05 4.66 -8.10
CA LEU A 115 -10.90 3.65 -7.46
C LEU A 115 -10.22 3.00 -6.26
N ASP A 116 -10.32 3.64 -5.09
CA ASP A 116 -9.97 3.01 -3.82
C ASP A 116 -11.14 2.17 -3.27
N THR A 117 -10.96 1.55 -2.12
CA THR A 117 -12.00 0.76 -1.46
C THR A 117 -13.20 1.60 -1.02
N ASN A 118 -13.01 2.88 -0.70
CA ASN A 118 -14.06 3.79 -0.29
C ASN A 118 -14.91 4.21 -1.49
N VAL A 119 -14.28 4.69 -2.56
CA VAL A 119 -14.96 5.07 -3.81
C VAL A 119 -15.75 3.89 -4.37
N ARG A 120 -15.13 2.70 -4.47
CA ARG A 120 -15.80 1.51 -4.97
C ARG A 120 -17.04 1.14 -4.14
N ARG A 121 -16.93 1.21 -2.81
CA ARG A 121 -18.06 0.95 -1.91
C ARG A 121 -19.20 1.97 -2.10
N VAL A 122 -18.86 3.26 -2.21
CA VAL A 122 -19.85 4.30 -2.49
C VAL A 122 -20.57 4.02 -3.80
N LEU A 123 -19.82 3.80 -4.88
CA LEU A 123 -20.40 3.58 -6.21
C LEU A 123 -21.28 2.32 -6.28
N VAL A 124 -20.83 1.22 -5.69
CA VAL A 124 -21.60 -0.05 -5.67
C VAL A 124 -22.89 0.09 -4.88
N ARG A 125 -22.86 0.78 -3.73
CA ARG A 125 -24.09 1.07 -2.96
C ARG A 125 -25.02 2.00 -3.69
N PHE A 126 -24.48 3.07 -4.25
CA PHE A 126 -25.27 4.10 -4.91
C PHE A 126 -25.89 3.62 -6.22
N LEU A 127 -25.13 2.92 -7.06
CA LEU A 127 -25.55 2.51 -8.41
C LEU A 127 -26.15 1.10 -8.46
N ASP A 128 -25.55 0.14 -7.75
CA ASP A 128 -25.86 -1.28 -7.92
C ASP A 128 -26.74 -1.85 -6.79
N GLY A 129 -27.01 -1.08 -5.74
CA GLY A 129 -27.82 -1.53 -4.59
C GLY A 129 -27.17 -2.65 -3.78
N ARG A 130 -25.86 -2.84 -3.86
CA ARG A 130 -25.09 -3.86 -3.16
C ARG A 130 -24.32 -3.28 -1.97
N GLU A 131 -24.09 -4.08 -0.92
CA GLU A 131 -23.35 -3.64 0.26
C GLU A 131 -21.85 -3.46 -0.01
N PHE A 132 -21.23 -4.39 -0.77
CA PHE A 132 -19.80 -4.41 -1.08
C PHE A 132 -19.50 -4.68 -2.55
N PRO A 133 -18.34 -4.22 -3.06
CA PRO A 133 -17.84 -4.62 -4.38
C PRO A 133 -17.69 -6.15 -4.49
N PRO A 134 -18.07 -6.76 -5.63
CA PRO A 134 -18.07 -8.22 -5.80
C PRO A 134 -16.66 -8.83 -5.83
N HIS A 135 -15.65 -8.02 -6.16
CA HIS A 135 -14.26 -8.46 -6.30
C HIS A 135 -13.31 -7.58 -5.47
N THR A 136 -12.15 -8.12 -5.13
CA THR A 136 -11.09 -7.36 -4.40
C THR A 136 -10.45 -6.28 -5.24
N THR A 137 -10.36 -6.49 -6.56
CA THR A 137 -9.82 -5.51 -7.52
C THR A 137 -10.92 -4.95 -8.41
N PRO A 138 -10.81 -3.68 -8.87
CA PRO A 138 -11.77 -3.10 -9.80
C PRO A 138 -11.84 -3.90 -11.11
N SER A 139 -13.06 -4.19 -11.58
CA SER A 139 -13.28 -4.73 -12.90
C SER A 139 -13.22 -3.62 -13.96
N LYS A 140 -13.05 -4.01 -15.24
CA LYS A 140 -13.10 -3.05 -16.35
C LYS A 140 -14.44 -2.31 -16.38
N ALA A 141 -15.56 -2.98 -16.10
CA ALA A 141 -16.88 -2.37 -16.05
C ALA A 141 -17.00 -1.34 -14.92
N GLU A 142 -16.47 -1.61 -13.71
CA GLU A 142 -16.43 -0.63 -12.62
C GLU A 142 -15.61 0.60 -13.02
N THR A 143 -14.44 0.40 -13.65
CA THR A 143 -13.58 1.48 -14.11
C THR A 143 -14.27 2.37 -15.15
N MET A 144 -14.93 1.76 -16.15
CA MET A 144 -15.68 2.50 -17.19
C MET A 144 -16.85 3.29 -16.61
N ARG A 145 -17.61 2.72 -15.66
CA ARG A 145 -18.70 3.43 -15.00
C ARG A 145 -18.20 4.60 -14.17
N ALA A 146 -17.12 4.42 -13.42
CA ALA A 146 -16.51 5.49 -12.66
C ALA A 146 -15.99 6.60 -13.58
N ASP A 147 -15.37 6.25 -14.70
CA ASP A 147 -14.90 7.20 -15.70
C ASP A 147 -16.06 8.04 -16.29
N ALA A 148 -17.17 7.40 -16.61
CA ALA A 148 -18.36 8.08 -17.14
C ALA A 148 -19.02 9.08 -16.16
N LEU A 149 -18.75 8.96 -14.86
CA LEU A 149 -19.25 9.87 -13.83
C LEU A 149 -18.34 11.07 -13.58
N LEU A 150 -17.11 11.05 -14.10
CA LEU A 150 -16.16 12.13 -13.89
C LEU A 150 -16.45 13.31 -14.81
N PRO A 151 -16.34 14.55 -14.30
CA PRO A 151 -16.36 15.76 -15.15
C PRO A 151 -15.27 15.71 -16.22
N GLU A 152 -15.49 16.44 -17.33
CA GLU A 152 -14.52 16.54 -18.42
C GLU A 152 -13.22 17.26 -17.98
N ASP A 153 -13.33 18.30 -17.17
CA ASP A 153 -12.17 19.00 -16.60
C ASP A 153 -11.44 18.11 -15.58
N GLY A 154 -10.16 17.85 -15.82
CA GLY A 154 -9.37 16.92 -15.01
C GLY A 154 -9.17 17.37 -13.56
N HIS A 155 -9.00 18.66 -13.29
CA HIS A 155 -8.90 19.16 -11.91
C HIS A 155 -10.22 19.04 -11.16
N HIS A 156 -11.35 19.23 -11.86
CA HIS A 156 -12.66 18.99 -11.28
C HIS A 156 -12.88 17.48 -11.03
N ALA A 157 -12.49 16.62 -11.97
CA ALA A 157 -12.54 15.17 -11.81
C ALA A 157 -11.71 14.69 -10.61
N ALA A 158 -10.53 15.26 -10.41
CA ALA A 158 -9.70 14.99 -9.23
C ALA A 158 -10.41 15.38 -7.92
N ARG A 159 -11.05 16.57 -7.87
CA ARG A 159 -11.83 17.00 -6.70
C ARG A 159 -13.01 16.08 -6.41
N VAL A 160 -13.75 15.66 -7.46
CA VAL A 160 -14.86 14.70 -7.32
C VAL A 160 -14.33 13.36 -6.76
N SER A 161 -13.22 12.85 -7.28
CA SER A 161 -12.60 11.61 -6.78
C SER A 161 -12.23 11.73 -5.29
N LEU A 162 -11.66 12.86 -4.88
CA LEU A 162 -11.32 13.14 -3.50
C LEU A 162 -12.56 13.23 -2.59
N ALA A 163 -13.59 13.91 -3.04
CA ALA A 163 -14.85 14.02 -2.32
C ALA A 163 -15.50 12.64 -2.12
N LEU A 164 -15.48 11.77 -3.15
CA LEU A 164 -15.98 10.40 -3.04
C LEU A 164 -15.14 9.54 -2.06
N MET A 165 -13.82 9.70 -2.05
CA MET A 165 -12.96 9.01 -1.08
C MET A 165 -13.29 9.43 0.36
N GLU A 166 -13.39 10.73 0.61
CA GLU A 166 -13.72 11.30 1.91
C GLU A 166 -15.14 10.94 2.34
N PHE A 167 -16.11 11.06 1.43
CA PHE A 167 -17.49 10.64 1.67
C PHE A 167 -17.58 9.17 2.07
N GLY A 168 -16.84 8.30 1.38
CA GLY A 168 -16.76 6.87 1.73
C GLY A 168 -16.07 6.63 3.08
N ALA A 169 -15.10 7.44 3.46
CA ALA A 169 -14.41 7.31 4.74
C ALA A 169 -15.23 7.83 5.93
N LEU A 170 -15.98 8.91 5.76
CA LEU A 170 -16.66 9.61 6.85
C LEU A 170 -18.16 9.32 6.94
N VAL A 171 -18.87 9.21 5.82
CA VAL A 171 -20.33 9.04 5.76
C VAL A 171 -20.72 7.62 5.36
N CYS A 172 -20.34 7.18 4.16
CA CYS A 172 -20.67 5.85 3.63
C CYS A 172 -19.65 4.81 4.12
N THR A 173 -19.48 4.69 5.44
CA THR A 173 -18.48 3.81 6.05
C THR A 173 -18.76 2.32 5.82
N GLN A 174 -17.76 1.47 6.06
CA GLN A 174 -17.88 0.04 5.77
C GLN A 174 -18.90 -0.66 6.64
N LEU A 175 -18.88 -0.46 7.96
CA LEU A 175 -19.68 -1.23 8.91
C LEU A 175 -20.93 -0.47 9.37
N SER A 176 -20.84 0.84 9.55
CA SER A 176 -21.90 1.68 10.13
C SER A 176 -22.02 2.99 9.34
N PRO A 177 -22.58 2.96 8.12
CA PRO A 177 -22.78 4.17 7.34
C PRO A 177 -23.86 5.06 7.96
N SER A 178 -23.61 6.40 7.96
CA SER A 178 -24.55 7.42 8.45
C SER A 178 -25.60 7.76 7.37
N CYS A 179 -26.44 6.79 7.00
CA CYS A 179 -27.39 6.94 5.90
C CYS A 179 -28.42 8.06 6.15
N ASN A 180 -28.80 8.33 7.39
CA ASN A 180 -29.76 9.37 7.76
C ASN A 180 -29.20 10.80 7.52
N GLU A 181 -27.87 10.95 7.52
CA GLU A 181 -27.17 12.23 7.28
C GLU A 181 -26.61 12.31 5.85
N CYS A 182 -26.88 11.30 5.03
CA CYS A 182 -26.29 11.16 3.71
C CYS A 182 -27.00 12.04 2.67
N ALA A 183 -26.28 12.99 2.08
CA ALA A 183 -26.83 13.93 1.10
C ALA A 183 -27.41 13.28 -0.18
N ILE A 184 -26.98 12.01 -0.48
CA ILE A 184 -27.45 11.27 -1.67
C ILE A 184 -28.38 10.10 -1.30
N HIS A 185 -28.89 10.05 -0.07
CA HIS A 185 -29.69 8.93 0.46
C HIS A 185 -30.92 8.63 -0.41
N THR A 186 -31.65 9.65 -0.83
CA THR A 186 -32.90 9.51 -1.60
C THR A 186 -32.71 8.95 -3.00
N HIS A 187 -31.48 8.93 -3.52
CA HIS A 187 -31.12 8.40 -4.84
C HIS A 187 -30.23 7.15 -4.75
N CYS A 188 -29.92 6.70 -3.54
CA CYS A 188 -29.04 5.57 -3.33
C CYS A 188 -29.79 4.23 -3.52
N ALA A 189 -29.39 3.46 -4.53
CA ALA A 189 -30.05 2.19 -4.84
C ALA A 189 -30.04 1.20 -3.64
N TRP A 190 -28.94 1.18 -2.86
CA TRP A 190 -28.84 0.32 -1.67
C TRP A 190 -29.78 0.76 -0.55
N ALA A 191 -29.92 2.07 -0.35
CA ALA A 191 -30.86 2.60 0.65
C ALA A 191 -32.32 2.37 0.24
N LEU A 192 -32.66 2.63 -1.02
CA LEU A 192 -34.00 2.38 -1.58
C LEU A 192 -34.40 0.90 -1.53
N ALA A 193 -33.45 -0.01 -1.63
CA ALA A 193 -33.66 -1.45 -1.49
C ALA A 193 -33.74 -1.93 -0.03
N GLY A 194 -33.71 -1.04 0.97
CA GLY A 194 -33.78 -1.38 2.39
C GLY A 194 -32.46 -1.93 2.97
N HIS A 195 -31.33 -1.55 2.39
CA HIS A 195 -29.99 -1.94 2.86
C HIS A 195 -29.71 -3.45 2.84
N PRO A 196 -29.93 -4.16 1.72
CA PRO A 196 -29.68 -5.59 1.65
C PRO A 196 -28.23 -5.91 2.01
N LYS A 197 -28.05 -6.97 2.80
CA LYS A 197 -26.73 -7.43 3.23
C LYS A 197 -26.21 -8.46 2.24
N ASP A 198 -24.94 -8.33 1.86
CA ASP A 198 -24.28 -9.36 1.07
C ASP A 198 -24.02 -10.60 1.93
N GLU A 199 -24.18 -11.81 1.35
CA GLU A 199 -23.94 -13.09 2.03
C GLU A 199 -22.48 -13.22 2.49
N LYS A 200 -21.54 -12.74 1.69
CA LYS A 200 -20.10 -12.76 1.99
C LYS A 200 -19.62 -11.36 2.35
N ARG A 201 -19.35 -11.15 3.64
CA ARG A 201 -18.74 -9.92 4.14
C ARG A 201 -17.24 -10.06 4.26
N PRO A 202 -16.45 -9.00 3.98
CA PRO A 202 -15.03 -8.99 4.25
C PRO A 202 -14.76 -9.25 5.74
N THR A 203 -14.04 -10.32 6.04
CA THR A 203 -13.66 -10.64 7.42
C THR A 203 -12.27 -10.07 7.70
N PRO A 204 -12.07 -9.29 8.77
CA PRO A 204 -10.75 -8.83 9.17
C PRO A 204 -9.84 -10.02 9.44
N GLN A 205 -8.65 -10.02 8.84
CA GLN A 205 -7.65 -11.06 9.12
C GLN A 205 -7.03 -10.80 10.50
N PRO A 206 -7.02 -11.78 11.43
CA PRO A 206 -6.33 -11.65 12.70
C PRO A 206 -4.84 -11.40 12.46
N TYR A 207 -4.19 -10.70 13.39
CA TYR A 207 -2.75 -10.50 13.37
C TYR A 207 -2.03 -11.45 14.32
N ALA A 208 -2.60 -11.62 15.52
CA ALA A 208 -2.03 -12.46 16.56
C ALA A 208 -1.98 -13.93 16.13
N GLY A 209 -0.89 -14.61 16.38
CA GLY A 209 -0.69 -16.03 16.06
C GLY A 209 -0.35 -16.32 14.60
N THR A 210 -0.40 -15.34 13.70
CA THR A 210 -0.24 -15.56 12.25
C THR A 210 1.22 -15.53 11.79
N ASP A 211 1.47 -16.11 10.61
CA ASP A 211 2.76 -16.01 9.93
C ASP A 211 3.18 -14.54 9.68
N ARG A 212 2.21 -13.62 9.51
CA ARG A 212 2.48 -12.19 9.39
C ARG A 212 3.11 -11.62 10.66
N GLN A 213 2.66 -12.05 11.84
CA GLN A 213 3.26 -11.65 13.12
C GLN A 213 4.68 -12.21 13.26
N ALA A 214 4.86 -13.51 12.98
CA ALA A 214 6.17 -14.17 13.05
C ALA A 214 7.19 -13.54 12.08
N ARG A 215 6.78 -13.24 10.83
CA ARG A 215 7.59 -12.49 9.85
C ARG A 215 7.99 -11.12 10.40
N GLY A 216 7.05 -10.40 11.00
CA GLY A 216 7.32 -9.10 11.61
C GLY A 216 8.36 -9.15 12.71
N ARG A 217 8.34 -10.19 13.56
CA ARG A 217 9.32 -10.41 14.63
C ARG A 217 10.72 -10.67 14.08
N ILE A 218 10.87 -11.54 13.07
CA ILE A 218 12.17 -11.79 12.40
C ILE A 218 12.70 -10.48 11.80
N MET A 219 11.89 -9.77 11.03
CA MET A 219 12.32 -8.53 10.38
C MET A 219 12.70 -7.46 11.41
N LYS A 220 11.99 -7.37 12.55
CA LYS A 220 12.36 -6.49 13.64
C LYS A 220 13.74 -6.85 14.22
N ALA A 221 13.97 -8.12 14.54
CA ALA A 221 15.25 -8.58 15.10
C ALA A 221 16.43 -8.29 14.17
N LEU A 222 16.27 -8.52 12.86
CA LEU A 222 17.32 -8.24 11.88
C LEU A 222 17.55 -6.74 11.65
N ARG A 223 16.51 -5.92 11.68
CA ARG A 223 16.70 -4.45 11.63
C ARG A 223 17.45 -3.93 12.85
N THR A 224 17.13 -4.44 14.04
CA THR A 224 17.86 -4.09 15.27
C THR A 224 19.32 -4.50 15.16
N ALA A 225 19.60 -5.74 14.74
CA ALA A 225 20.96 -6.24 14.55
C ALA A 225 21.77 -5.41 13.54
N HIS A 226 21.14 -5.02 12.43
CA HIS A 226 21.77 -4.14 11.43
C HIS A 226 22.06 -2.74 12.00
N PHE A 227 21.10 -2.15 12.71
CA PHE A 227 21.27 -0.83 13.34
C PHE A 227 22.39 -0.82 14.39
N GLU A 228 22.54 -1.91 15.13
CA GLU A 228 23.63 -2.13 16.12
C GLU A 228 24.99 -2.45 15.49
N GLY A 229 25.08 -2.50 14.14
CA GLY A 229 26.32 -2.80 13.43
C GLY A 229 26.81 -4.24 13.59
N THR A 230 25.91 -5.16 13.90
CA THR A 230 26.27 -6.58 14.03
C THR A 230 26.25 -7.29 12.65
N ASP A 231 27.14 -8.29 12.47
CA ASP A 231 27.21 -9.10 11.24
C ASP A 231 25.98 -10.04 11.05
N GLY A 232 24.81 -9.63 11.52
CA GLY A 232 23.58 -10.43 11.47
C GLY A 232 23.38 -11.35 12.66
N LEU A 233 22.35 -12.18 12.59
CA LEU A 233 21.94 -13.11 13.66
C LEU A 233 22.19 -14.56 13.25
N THR A 234 22.47 -15.44 14.23
CA THR A 234 22.47 -16.88 13.96
C THR A 234 21.07 -17.34 13.59
N LYS A 235 20.96 -18.36 12.72
CA LYS A 235 19.68 -18.97 12.34
C LYS A 235 18.83 -19.34 13.57
N ARG A 236 19.46 -19.83 14.66
CA ARG A 236 18.77 -20.13 15.91
C ARG A 236 18.09 -18.89 16.50
N LYS A 237 18.81 -17.77 16.64
CA LYS A 237 18.24 -16.51 17.14
C LYS A 237 17.09 -16.00 16.28
N VAL A 238 17.18 -16.14 14.94
CA VAL A 238 16.11 -15.74 14.01
C VAL A 238 14.87 -16.62 14.19
N LEU A 239 15.04 -17.94 14.34
CA LEU A 239 13.92 -18.86 14.58
C LEU A 239 13.29 -18.61 15.97
N ASP A 240 14.10 -18.34 16.99
CA ASP A 240 13.59 -18.01 18.33
C ASP A 240 12.79 -16.69 18.32
N ALA A 241 13.25 -15.68 17.59
CA ALA A 241 12.51 -14.42 17.42
C ALA A 241 11.12 -14.62 16.76
N ALA A 242 10.98 -15.60 15.87
CA ALA A 242 9.72 -15.90 15.20
C ALA A 242 8.69 -16.62 16.08
N ARG A 243 9.10 -17.19 17.22
CA ARG A 243 8.20 -17.97 18.08
C ARG A 243 7.09 -17.12 18.66
N ILE A 244 5.88 -17.63 18.60
CA ILE A 244 4.67 -17.03 19.18
C ILE A 244 4.12 -18.03 20.20
N ASP A 245 3.80 -17.55 21.41
CA ASP A 245 3.22 -18.39 22.45
C ASP A 245 1.89 -19.00 21.97
N GLY A 246 1.76 -20.30 22.13
CA GLY A 246 0.60 -21.04 21.62
C GLY A 246 0.56 -21.21 20.09
N GLY A 247 1.60 -20.79 19.38
CA GLY A 247 1.72 -20.94 17.92
C GLY A 247 2.12 -22.34 17.46
N ASP A 248 1.94 -22.60 16.17
CA ASP A 248 2.39 -23.81 15.50
C ASP A 248 3.91 -23.97 15.62
N ARG A 249 4.37 -25.13 16.10
CA ARG A 249 5.82 -25.43 16.28
C ARG A 249 6.64 -25.30 15.00
N TYR A 250 6.05 -25.49 13.84
CA TYR A 250 6.71 -25.38 12.53
C TYR A 250 6.69 -23.98 11.94
N GLN A 251 5.89 -23.07 12.52
CA GLN A 251 5.73 -21.71 12.03
C GLN A 251 7.05 -20.94 11.89
N PRO A 252 8.01 -20.96 12.87
CA PRO A 252 9.28 -20.27 12.72
C PRO A 252 10.06 -20.70 11.48
N THR A 253 10.15 -22.02 11.26
CA THR A 253 10.89 -22.58 10.11
C THR A 253 10.20 -22.27 8.78
N ARG A 254 8.86 -22.37 8.71
CA ARG A 254 8.08 -22.03 7.53
C ARG A 254 8.24 -20.57 7.16
N VAL A 255 8.14 -19.70 8.13
CA VAL A 255 8.29 -18.25 7.95
C VAL A 255 9.71 -17.85 7.54
N TYR A 256 10.72 -18.43 8.16
CA TYR A 256 12.13 -18.24 7.80
C TYR A 256 12.38 -18.61 6.32
N ARG A 257 11.93 -19.80 5.90
CA ARG A 257 12.05 -20.24 4.49
C ARG A 257 11.33 -19.31 3.52
N ALA A 258 10.14 -18.83 3.90
CA ALA A 258 9.38 -17.89 3.08
C ALA A 258 10.12 -16.54 2.93
N LEU A 259 10.73 -16.02 4.00
CA LEU A 259 11.52 -14.79 3.95
C LEU A 259 12.77 -14.92 3.07
N LEU A 260 13.47 -16.08 3.13
CA LEU A 260 14.57 -16.36 2.20
C LEU A 260 14.11 -16.40 0.75
N LYS A 261 13.01 -17.13 0.47
CA LYS A 261 12.44 -17.24 -0.88
C LYS A 261 12.01 -15.87 -1.43
N ASP A 262 11.47 -15.01 -0.57
CA ASP A 262 11.01 -13.65 -0.92
C ASP A 262 12.19 -12.65 -1.05
N GLY A 263 13.44 -13.07 -0.82
CA GLY A 263 14.61 -12.19 -0.84
C GLY A 263 14.64 -11.14 0.26
N MET A 264 13.86 -11.33 1.33
CA MET A 264 13.77 -10.39 2.45
C MET A 264 14.89 -10.56 3.47
N ILE A 265 15.54 -11.70 3.47
CA ILE A 265 16.70 -12.06 4.29
C ILE A 265 17.66 -12.90 3.47
N VAL A 266 18.92 -12.88 3.85
CA VAL A 266 19.99 -13.70 3.24
C VAL A 266 20.64 -14.53 4.32
N PHE A 267 20.93 -15.80 4.02
CA PHE A 267 21.74 -16.67 4.86
C PHE A 267 23.13 -16.77 4.23
N ASN A 268 24.16 -16.40 4.98
CA ASN A 268 25.55 -16.53 4.57
C ASN A 268 26.10 -17.84 5.13
N GLU A 269 26.53 -18.74 4.25
CA GLU A 269 27.02 -20.06 4.61
C GLU A 269 28.40 -20.03 5.30
N ASP A 270 29.25 -19.06 4.95
CA ASP A 270 30.59 -18.93 5.53
C ASP A 270 30.53 -18.45 6.98
N THR A 271 29.70 -17.42 7.24
CA THR A 271 29.56 -16.86 8.59
C THR A 271 28.48 -17.53 9.43
N GLN A 272 27.65 -18.40 8.83
CA GLN A 272 26.47 -19.02 9.46
C GLN A 272 25.48 -17.98 10.01
N ARG A 273 25.43 -16.78 9.38
CA ARG A 273 24.59 -15.66 9.81
C ARG A 273 23.45 -15.39 8.82
N VAL A 274 22.38 -14.86 9.36
CA VAL A 274 21.23 -14.34 8.62
C VAL A 274 21.28 -12.83 8.71
N THR A 275 21.21 -12.15 7.56
CA THR A 275 21.24 -10.70 7.43
C THR A 275 20.03 -10.19 6.65
N LEU A 276 19.84 -8.88 6.65
CA LEU A 276 19.05 -8.21 5.61
C LEU A 276 19.77 -8.33 4.26
N PRO A 277 19.07 -8.23 3.11
CA PRO A 277 19.70 -8.28 1.80
C PRO A 277 20.58 -7.03 1.58
N HIS A 278 21.68 -7.19 0.82
CA HIS A 278 22.59 -6.10 0.49
C HIS A 278 22.05 -5.14 -0.55
#